data_41fbfef9e919260a1f39f91ed91cf150
#
_entry.id   41fbfef9e919260a1f39f91ed91cf150
#
_cell.length_a   1.000
_cell.length_b   1.000
_cell.length_c   1.000
_cell.angle_alpha   90.00
_cell.angle_beta   90.00
_cell.angle_gamma   90.00
#
_symmetry.space_group_name_H-M   'P 1'
#
loop_
_entity.id
_entity.type
_entity.pdbx_description
1 polymer ?
#
loop_
_entity_poly.entity_id
_entity_poly.type
_entity_poly.pdbx_seq_one_letter_code
_entity_poly.pdbx_strand_id
1 'polypeptide(L)'
;MPQRMRVFWVMQIGAVLALALTALPDAAQTAAASPATGATPSATEATPGSAGAPASAAAATAPTAQPAGAPAAPPHDPFTDGDATRGTAKAAVCSACHGPNGNSSSPEWPRLAGQSAVYVAEQLRLFRSGVRSNPVMKPLASTLSDQDIDDLAVYYQAQTPAGLEADPSYWRSGEALYLRGDRAHDVPACVACHGPVGRGNFAAGYPALRAQQSVYVVKQLNDYASGARYTAAKPATASRNGAMMFTIAARLSSEQIRDVASYIQGMR
;
A
#
# COMPACT_ATOMS: atom_id res chain seq x y z
N MET A 1 -38.36 -32.70 39.55
CA MET A 1 -37.73 -33.99 39.21
C MET A 1 -36.66 -33.69 38.16
N PRO A 2 -35.35 -33.84 38.45
CA PRO A 2 -34.28 -33.54 37.49
C PRO A 2 -33.90 -34.78 36.70
N GLN A 3 -33.89 -34.69 35.39
CA GLN A 3 -33.34 -35.73 34.52
C GLN A 3 -31.82 -35.58 34.41
N ARG A 4 -31.13 -36.62 34.80
CA ARG A 4 -29.69 -36.81 34.72
C ARG A 4 -29.33 -37.22 33.29
N MET A 5 -28.54 -36.39 32.59
CA MET A 5 -27.95 -36.73 31.30
C MET A 5 -26.59 -37.42 31.53
N ARG A 6 -26.50 -38.64 31.06
CA ARG A 6 -25.34 -39.54 31.18
C ARG A 6 -24.31 -39.15 30.11
N VAL A 7 -23.10 -38.84 30.55
CA VAL A 7 -21.93 -38.63 29.68
C VAL A 7 -21.39 -40.03 29.31
N PHE A 8 -21.39 -40.35 28.01
CA PHE A 8 -20.66 -41.49 27.47
C PHE A 8 -19.24 -41.06 27.10
N TRP A 9 -18.28 -41.61 27.85
CA TRP A 9 -16.88 -41.62 27.49
C TRP A 9 -16.66 -42.73 26.46
N VAL A 10 -16.17 -42.38 25.25
CA VAL A 10 -15.62 -43.36 24.31
C VAL A 10 -14.12 -43.13 24.23
N MET A 11 -13.39 -44.04 24.86
CA MET A 11 -11.94 -44.20 24.65
C MET A 11 -11.73 -44.80 23.25
N GLN A 12 -10.99 -44.13 22.39
CA GLN A 12 -10.36 -44.77 21.24
C GLN A 12 -8.86 -44.83 21.45
N ILE A 13 -8.39 -46.05 21.63
CA ILE A 13 -6.99 -46.49 21.58
C ILE A 13 -6.71 -46.77 20.10
N GLY A 14 -5.63 -46.33 19.55
CA GLY A 14 -5.26 -46.79 18.21
C GLY A 14 -4.01 -46.22 17.62
N ALA A 15 -2.98 -46.98 17.71
CA ALA A 15 -1.91 -47.22 16.74
C ALA A 15 -0.90 -46.07 16.40
N VAL A 16 0.23 -46.22 17.03
CA VAL A 16 1.53 -45.67 16.61
C VAL A 16 1.96 -46.38 15.32
N LEU A 17 2.06 -45.67 14.22
CA LEU A 17 2.73 -46.14 13.00
C LEU A 17 4.05 -45.38 12.85
N ALA A 18 5.15 -46.08 13.14
CA ALA A 18 6.51 -45.61 12.90
C ALA A 18 6.79 -45.68 11.38
N LEU A 19 7.04 -44.54 10.75
CA LEU A 19 7.61 -44.51 9.40
C LEU A 19 9.08 -44.11 9.47
N ALA A 20 9.90 -44.98 8.90
CA ALA A 20 11.34 -44.87 8.81
C ALA A 20 11.77 -43.66 7.97
N LEU A 21 12.74 -42.90 8.50
CA LEU A 21 13.52 -41.93 7.74
C LEU A 21 14.44 -42.66 6.76
N THR A 22 14.26 -42.46 5.48
CA THR A 22 15.32 -42.73 4.49
C THR A 22 15.98 -41.39 4.13
N ALA A 23 17.23 -41.27 4.50
CA ALA A 23 18.09 -40.17 4.14
C ALA A 23 18.44 -40.24 2.64
N LEU A 24 18.27 -39.14 1.90
CA LEU A 24 18.81 -38.96 0.57
C LEU A 24 20.14 -38.16 0.65
N PRO A 25 21.13 -38.47 -0.16
CA PRO A 25 22.43 -37.84 -0.09
C PRO A 25 22.46 -36.43 -0.71
N ASP A 26 23.25 -35.61 -0.06
CA ASP A 26 23.67 -34.26 -0.39
C ASP A 26 24.41 -34.24 -1.76
N ALA A 27 23.85 -33.52 -2.71
CA ALA A 27 24.51 -33.25 -4.00
C ALA A 27 25.23 -31.89 -3.91
N ALA A 28 26.50 -31.93 -3.62
CA ALA A 28 27.39 -30.78 -3.69
C ALA A 28 27.41 -30.19 -5.11
N GLN A 29 26.91 -28.96 -5.27
CA GLN A 29 27.11 -28.19 -6.50
C GLN A 29 28.38 -27.35 -6.39
N THR A 30 29.36 -27.77 -7.17
CA THR A 30 30.62 -27.06 -7.37
C THR A 30 30.39 -25.75 -8.12
N ALA A 31 30.85 -24.66 -7.52
CA ALA A 31 30.94 -23.36 -8.15
C ALA A 31 32.04 -23.35 -9.20
N ALA A 32 31.70 -23.08 -10.45
CA ALA A 32 32.65 -22.77 -11.49
C ALA A 32 32.91 -21.26 -11.54
N ALA A 33 34.13 -20.87 -11.25
CA ALA A 33 34.66 -19.54 -11.43
C ALA A 33 35.06 -19.33 -12.90
N SER A 34 34.58 -18.23 -13.51
CA SER A 34 35.08 -17.73 -14.78
C SER A 34 36.09 -16.62 -14.58
N PRO A 35 37.19 -16.60 -15.35
CA PRO A 35 38.24 -15.61 -15.20
C PRO A 35 37.92 -14.29 -15.91
N ALA A 36 38.33 -13.21 -15.31
CA ALA A 36 38.36 -11.86 -15.87
C ALA A 36 39.50 -11.75 -16.90
N THR A 37 39.18 -11.30 -18.10
CA THR A 37 40.18 -10.76 -19.03
C THR A 37 39.98 -9.27 -19.16
N GLY A 38 41.04 -8.56 -18.81
CA GLY A 38 41.15 -7.13 -19.00
C GLY A 38 41.46 -6.78 -20.46
N ALA A 39 40.97 -5.64 -20.89
CA ALA A 39 41.47 -4.88 -22.01
C ALA A 39 41.25 -3.40 -21.81
N THR A 40 42.32 -2.70 -21.63
CA THR A 40 42.44 -1.23 -21.75
C THR A 40 42.67 -0.89 -23.23
N PRO A 41 42.10 0.17 -23.77
CA PRO A 41 42.77 0.93 -24.82
C PRO A 41 43.01 2.40 -24.46
N SER A 42 44.19 2.72 -24.61
CA SER A 42 44.98 3.82 -25.11
C SER A 42 44.24 5.11 -25.52
N ALA A 43 44.76 6.20 -24.99
CA ALA A 43 44.51 7.55 -25.38
C ALA A 43 45.08 7.87 -26.77
N THR A 44 44.36 8.72 -27.52
CA THR A 44 44.94 9.44 -28.65
C THR A 44 44.48 10.88 -28.55
N GLU A 45 45.47 11.72 -28.37
CA GLU A 45 45.41 13.18 -28.46
C GLU A 45 45.22 13.64 -29.92
N ALA A 46 44.46 14.70 -30.13
CA ALA A 46 44.65 15.62 -31.24
C ALA A 46 43.98 16.97 -30.97
N THR A 47 44.78 18.00 -30.91
CA THR A 47 44.48 19.42 -30.84
C THR A 47 44.69 20.06 -32.23
N PRO A 48 44.51 21.38 -32.44
CA PRO A 48 43.30 22.17 -32.62
C PRO A 48 43.20 22.81 -34.01
N GLY A 49 42.03 23.25 -34.39
CA GLY A 49 41.78 24.01 -35.60
C GLY A 49 40.91 25.24 -35.31
N SER A 50 41.53 26.40 -35.43
CA SER A 50 40.96 27.74 -35.39
C SER A 50 40.18 28.04 -36.68
N ALA A 51 39.03 28.74 -36.60
CA ALA A 51 38.74 29.95 -37.39
C ALA A 51 37.21 30.24 -37.47
N GLY A 52 36.85 31.47 -37.15
CA GLY A 52 35.93 32.25 -37.98
C GLY A 52 34.49 32.41 -37.50
N ALA A 53 34.20 33.50 -36.81
CA ALA A 53 32.86 34.08 -36.69
C ALA A 53 32.34 34.61 -38.06
N PRO A 54 31.01 34.80 -38.21
CA PRO A 54 30.43 36.05 -37.73
C PRO A 54 29.07 35.93 -37.01
N ALA A 55 28.86 36.90 -36.14
CA ALA A 55 27.65 37.17 -35.42
C ALA A 55 26.47 37.46 -36.36
N SER A 56 25.41 36.70 -36.23
CA SER A 56 24.09 37.08 -36.72
C SER A 56 23.23 37.48 -35.53
N ALA A 57 22.86 38.75 -35.49
CA ALA A 57 21.97 39.32 -34.48
C ALA A 57 20.57 38.67 -34.64
N ALA A 58 20.24 37.75 -33.76
CA ALA A 58 18.88 37.28 -33.62
C ALA A 58 18.08 38.29 -32.77
N ALA A 59 17.10 38.90 -33.38
CA ALA A 59 16.14 39.78 -32.72
C ALA A 59 15.49 39.06 -31.54
N ALA A 60 15.60 39.63 -30.35
CA ALA A 60 14.88 39.19 -29.17
C ALA A 60 13.39 39.41 -29.37
N THR A 61 12.66 38.35 -29.69
CA THR A 61 11.21 38.35 -29.60
C THR A 61 10.81 38.42 -28.14
N ALA A 62 10.14 39.50 -27.75
CA ALA A 62 9.56 39.68 -26.43
C ALA A 62 8.69 38.47 -26.07
N PRO A 63 8.70 37.98 -24.80
CA PRO A 63 7.84 36.92 -24.40
C PRO A 63 6.40 37.41 -24.51
N THR A 64 5.61 36.75 -25.37
CA THR A 64 4.17 36.92 -25.45
C THR A 64 3.60 36.57 -24.08
N ALA A 65 2.95 37.52 -23.43
CA ALA A 65 2.26 37.31 -22.16
C ALA A 65 1.25 36.18 -22.35
N GLN A 66 1.48 35.08 -21.65
CA GLN A 66 0.56 33.97 -21.59
C GLN A 66 -0.75 34.49 -20.98
N PRO A 67 -1.93 34.23 -21.59
CA PRO A 67 -3.18 34.70 -21.01
C PRO A 67 -3.29 34.17 -19.58
N ALA A 68 -3.65 35.04 -18.64
CA ALA A 68 -3.89 34.68 -17.25
C ALA A 68 -4.81 33.46 -17.23
N GLY A 69 -4.31 32.34 -16.70
CA GLY A 69 -5.03 31.08 -16.68
C GLY A 69 -6.40 31.27 -16.04
N ALA A 70 -7.42 30.63 -16.60
CA ALA A 70 -8.71 30.52 -15.94
C ALA A 70 -8.54 30.10 -14.47
N PRO A 71 -9.34 30.63 -13.53
CA PRO A 71 -9.23 30.24 -12.14
C PRO A 71 -9.29 28.71 -12.05
N ALA A 72 -8.36 28.15 -11.30
CA ALA A 72 -8.32 26.69 -11.07
C ALA A 72 -9.69 26.25 -10.57
N ALA A 73 -10.27 25.22 -11.19
CA ALA A 73 -11.50 24.63 -10.70
C ALA A 73 -11.37 24.30 -9.20
N PRO A 74 -12.41 24.46 -8.39
CA PRO A 74 -12.37 24.11 -6.99
C PRO A 74 -11.94 22.65 -6.82
N PRO A 75 -11.24 22.32 -5.74
CA PRO A 75 -10.81 20.94 -5.51
C PRO A 75 -12.04 20.03 -5.40
N HIS A 76 -12.04 18.92 -6.12
CA HIS A 76 -13.09 17.89 -6.03
C HIS A 76 -13.19 17.32 -4.60
N ASP A 77 -14.40 17.27 -4.07
CA ASP A 77 -14.74 16.67 -2.79
C ASP A 77 -15.68 15.47 -3.01
N PRO A 78 -15.26 14.23 -2.71
CA PRO A 78 -16.08 13.06 -2.92
C PRO A 78 -17.42 13.09 -2.16
N PHE A 79 -17.53 13.85 -1.06
CA PHE A 79 -18.78 13.94 -0.30
C PHE A 79 -19.83 14.85 -0.96
N THR A 80 -19.41 15.83 -1.74
CA THR A 80 -20.32 16.74 -2.46
C THR A 80 -20.53 16.34 -3.91
N ASP A 81 -19.50 15.74 -4.53
CA ASP A 81 -19.46 15.50 -5.97
C ASP A 81 -19.73 14.02 -6.33
N GLY A 82 -19.49 13.09 -5.39
CA GLY A 82 -19.59 11.66 -5.59
C GLY A 82 -21.03 11.12 -5.50
N ASP A 83 -21.32 10.09 -6.31
CA ASP A 83 -22.57 9.33 -6.30
C ASP A 83 -22.28 7.82 -6.28
N ALA A 84 -22.72 7.16 -5.21
CA ALA A 84 -22.46 5.73 -5.00
C ALA A 84 -23.16 4.84 -6.06
N THR A 85 -24.28 5.28 -6.64
CA THR A 85 -24.98 4.53 -7.68
C THR A 85 -24.17 4.52 -8.98
N ARG A 86 -23.64 5.68 -9.39
CA ARG A 86 -22.70 5.76 -10.51
C ARG A 86 -21.43 4.97 -10.24
N GLY A 87 -20.92 5.02 -8.98
CA GLY A 87 -19.76 4.26 -8.52
C GLY A 87 -19.94 2.76 -8.64
N THR A 88 -21.16 2.23 -8.42
CA THR A 88 -21.47 0.80 -8.58
C THR A 88 -21.15 0.29 -9.97
N ALA A 89 -21.59 1.00 -11.01
CA ALA A 89 -21.33 0.61 -12.40
C ALA A 89 -19.83 0.61 -12.74
N LYS A 90 -19.10 1.59 -12.21
CA LYS A 90 -17.64 1.73 -12.42
C LYS A 90 -16.81 0.71 -11.64
N ALA A 91 -17.29 0.27 -10.46
CA ALA A 91 -16.62 -0.68 -9.61
C ALA A 91 -16.50 -2.10 -10.20
N ALA A 92 -17.24 -2.41 -11.27
CA ALA A 92 -17.24 -3.74 -11.90
C ALA A 92 -15.83 -4.17 -12.34
N VAL A 93 -15.05 -3.30 -12.97
CA VAL A 93 -13.66 -3.59 -13.39
C VAL A 93 -12.71 -3.77 -12.19
N CYS A 94 -12.96 -3.04 -11.13
CA CYS A 94 -12.13 -3.08 -9.91
C CYS A 94 -12.33 -4.38 -9.13
N SER A 95 -13.53 -4.97 -9.21
CA SER A 95 -13.91 -6.18 -8.47
C SER A 95 -13.10 -7.41 -8.87
N ALA A 96 -12.51 -7.44 -10.06
CA ALA A 96 -11.65 -8.53 -10.52
C ALA A 96 -10.46 -8.79 -9.58
N CYS A 97 -9.91 -7.73 -8.97
CA CYS A 97 -8.81 -7.82 -8.02
C CYS A 97 -9.25 -7.53 -6.58
N HIS A 98 -10.06 -6.48 -6.39
CA HIS A 98 -10.49 -6.04 -5.06
C HIS A 98 -11.70 -6.79 -4.51
N GLY A 99 -12.23 -7.76 -5.26
CA GLY A 99 -13.36 -8.59 -4.89
C GLY A 99 -14.71 -7.86 -4.97
N PRO A 100 -15.81 -8.63 -4.85
CA PRO A 100 -17.15 -8.05 -4.83
C PRO A 100 -17.28 -7.02 -3.71
N ASN A 101 -17.86 -5.86 -4.03
CA ASN A 101 -18.04 -4.77 -3.07
C ASN A 101 -16.75 -4.34 -2.36
N GLY A 102 -15.58 -4.56 -2.98
CA GLY A 102 -14.30 -4.23 -2.38
C GLY A 102 -13.83 -5.18 -1.27
N ASN A 103 -14.38 -6.38 -1.19
CA ASN A 103 -13.97 -7.41 -0.22
C ASN A 103 -13.06 -8.44 -0.88
N SER A 104 -11.81 -8.08 -1.15
CA SER A 104 -10.81 -8.99 -1.71
C SER A 104 -10.62 -10.23 -0.84
N SER A 105 -10.57 -11.39 -1.46
CA SER A 105 -10.15 -12.65 -0.85
C SER A 105 -8.65 -12.93 -1.03
N SER A 106 -7.99 -12.25 -1.97
CA SER A 106 -6.56 -12.37 -2.17
C SER A 106 -5.79 -11.52 -1.16
N PRO A 107 -4.77 -12.07 -0.49
CA PRO A 107 -3.99 -11.35 0.52
C PRO A 107 -3.16 -10.20 -0.06
N GLU A 108 -2.88 -10.22 -1.36
CA GLU A 108 -2.05 -9.22 -2.04
C GLU A 108 -2.84 -7.97 -2.46
N TRP A 109 -4.15 -8.13 -2.72
CA TRP A 109 -5.01 -7.04 -3.16
C TRP A 109 -5.75 -6.43 -1.97
N PRO A 110 -5.68 -5.10 -1.77
CA PRO A 110 -6.32 -4.49 -0.63
C PRO A 110 -7.84 -4.59 -0.68
N ARG A 111 -8.44 -4.69 0.49
CA ARG A 111 -9.86 -4.46 0.67
C ARG A 111 -10.15 -2.97 0.60
N LEU A 112 -11.21 -2.63 -0.11
CA LEU A 112 -11.70 -1.26 -0.30
C LEU A 112 -13.01 -1.01 0.46
N ALA A 113 -13.73 -2.06 0.84
CA ALA A 113 -14.98 -1.96 1.57
C ALA A 113 -14.83 -1.17 2.87
N GLY A 114 -15.67 -0.18 3.09
CA GLY A 114 -15.66 0.67 4.28
C GLY A 114 -14.46 1.61 4.39
N GLN A 115 -13.67 1.78 3.33
CA GLN A 115 -12.56 2.71 3.31
C GLN A 115 -13.06 4.14 3.14
N SER A 116 -12.38 5.10 3.77
CA SER A 116 -12.69 6.53 3.68
C SER A 116 -12.75 7.00 2.21
N ALA A 117 -13.81 7.68 1.82
CA ALA A 117 -13.95 8.26 0.48
C ALA A 117 -12.82 9.25 0.19
N VAL A 118 -12.48 10.11 1.15
CA VAL A 118 -11.35 11.05 1.02
C VAL A 118 -10.05 10.31 0.74
N TYR A 119 -9.79 9.21 1.47
CA TYR A 119 -8.58 8.41 1.27
C TYR A 119 -8.60 7.68 -0.09
N VAL A 120 -9.71 7.07 -0.47
CA VAL A 120 -9.84 6.39 -1.78
C VAL A 120 -9.60 7.37 -2.92
N ALA A 121 -10.26 8.54 -2.88
CA ALA A 121 -10.11 9.57 -3.89
C ALA A 121 -8.66 10.08 -3.98
N GLU A 122 -8.04 10.38 -2.82
CA GLU A 122 -6.63 10.77 -2.77
C GLU A 122 -5.73 9.70 -3.41
N GLN A 123 -5.90 8.44 -3.03
CA GLN A 123 -5.04 7.36 -3.53
C GLN A 123 -5.21 7.14 -5.04
N LEU A 124 -6.42 7.21 -5.57
CA LEU A 124 -6.67 7.12 -7.02
C LEU A 124 -6.03 8.29 -7.78
N ARG A 125 -6.13 9.52 -7.26
CA ARG A 125 -5.46 10.69 -7.86
C ARG A 125 -3.94 10.55 -7.79
N LEU A 126 -3.38 10.02 -6.70
CA LEU A 126 -1.95 9.76 -6.56
C LEU A 126 -1.45 8.67 -7.52
N PHE A 127 -2.23 7.61 -7.75
CA PHE A 127 -1.91 6.62 -8.78
C PHE A 127 -2.01 7.22 -10.18
N ARG A 128 -3.06 7.99 -10.48
CA ARG A 128 -3.27 8.64 -11.77
C ARG A 128 -2.11 9.58 -12.13
N SER A 129 -1.68 10.40 -11.21
CA SER A 129 -0.53 11.30 -11.39
C SER A 129 0.81 10.58 -11.40
N GLY A 130 0.88 9.33 -10.96
CA GLY A 130 2.11 8.55 -10.83
C GLY A 130 2.94 8.89 -9.58
N VAL A 131 2.46 9.79 -8.72
CA VAL A 131 3.12 10.11 -7.43
C VAL A 131 3.14 8.89 -6.51
N ARG A 132 2.04 8.12 -6.43
CA ARG A 132 2.05 6.79 -5.83
C ARG A 132 2.37 5.76 -6.91
N SER A 133 3.52 5.07 -6.74
CA SER A 133 3.96 4.09 -7.72
C SER A 133 3.25 2.75 -7.53
N ASN A 134 2.62 2.26 -8.59
CA ASN A 134 2.15 0.88 -8.69
C ASN A 134 1.90 0.54 -10.17
N PRO A 135 2.54 -0.50 -10.72
CA PRO A 135 2.46 -0.82 -12.15
C PRO A 135 1.06 -1.28 -12.60
N VAL A 136 0.24 -1.82 -11.69
CA VAL A 136 -1.13 -2.26 -11.97
C VAL A 136 -2.12 -1.11 -11.82
N MET A 137 -2.04 -0.35 -10.71
CA MET A 137 -3.02 0.69 -10.42
C MET A 137 -2.85 1.94 -11.26
N LYS A 138 -1.63 2.30 -11.67
CA LYS A 138 -1.39 3.50 -12.48
C LYS A 138 -2.17 3.49 -13.82
N PRO A 139 -2.07 2.46 -14.68
CA PRO A 139 -2.82 2.44 -15.93
C PRO A 139 -4.34 2.45 -15.69
N LEU A 140 -4.84 1.75 -14.67
CA LEU A 140 -6.27 1.74 -14.33
C LEU A 140 -6.75 3.13 -13.86
N ALA A 141 -6.02 3.77 -12.97
CA ALA A 141 -6.36 5.09 -12.47
C ALA A 141 -6.24 6.19 -13.54
N SER A 142 -5.36 6.01 -14.53
CA SER A 142 -5.16 6.98 -15.63
C SER A 142 -6.38 7.14 -16.52
N THR A 143 -7.28 6.17 -16.55
CA THR A 143 -8.53 6.24 -17.33
C THR A 143 -9.68 6.91 -16.59
N LEU A 144 -9.54 7.20 -15.29
CA LEU A 144 -10.60 7.76 -14.47
C LEU A 144 -10.63 9.29 -14.55
N SER A 145 -11.82 9.85 -14.76
CA SER A 145 -12.09 11.27 -14.54
C SER A 145 -12.13 11.59 -13.02
N ASP A 146 -12.17 12.87 -12.67
CA ASP A 146 -12.34 13.25 -11.25
C ASP A 146 -13.69 12.79 -10.72
N GLN A 147 -14.75 12.88 -11.55
CA GLN A 147 -16.07 12.38 -11.19
C GLN A 147 -16.09 10.87 -10.97
N ASP A 148 -15.39 10.08 -11.80
CA ASP A 148 -15.27 8.63 -11.61
C ASP A 148 -14.59 8.29 -10.29
N ILE A 149 -13.56 9.05 -9.92
CA ILE A 149 -12.82 8.87 -8.68
C ILE A 149 -13.74 9.16 -7.49
N ASP A 150 -14.51 10.24 -7.52
CA ASP A 150 -15.39 10.60 -6.42
C ASP A 150 -16.56 9.62 -6.29
N ASP A 151 -17.15 9.18 -7.39
CA ASP A 151 -18.19 8.14 -7.41
C ASP A 151 -17.71 6.81 -6.83
N LEU A 152 -16.53 6.34 -7.24
CA LEU A 152 -15.90 5.13 -6.70
C LEU A 152 -15.56 5.26 -5.19
N ALA A 153 -15.12 6.44 -4.79
CA ALA A 153 -14.74 6.71 -3.41
C ALA A 153 -15.93 6.58 -2.45
N VAL A 154 -17.05 7.21 -2.75
CA VAL A 154 -18.27 7.10 -1.92
C VAL A 154 -18.89 5.70 -2.02
N TYR A 155 -18.82 5.05 -3.19
CA TYR A 155 -19.27 3.68 -3.33
C TYR A 155 -18.54 2.74 -2.37
N TYR A 156 -17.21 2.76 -2.33
CA TYR A 156 -16.44 1.87 -1.45
C TYR A 156 -16.60 2.22 0.03
N GLN A 157 -16.76 3.49 0.37
CA GLN A 157 -17.04 3.89 1.75
C GLN A 157 -18.36 3.31 2.26
N ALA A 158 -19.36 3.20 1.40
CA ALA A 158 -20.67 2.64 1.75
C ALA A 158 -20.66 1.11 1.91
N GLN A 159 -19.62 0.41 1.46
CA GLN A 159 -19.56 -1.04 1.54
C GLN A 159 -19.20 -1.52 2.95
N THR A 160 -19.76 -2.68 3.33
CA THR A 160 -19.43 -3.31 4.62
C THR A 160 -18.19 -4.20 4.48
N PRO A 161 -17.14 -3.96 5.28
CA PRO A 161 -15.98 -4.85 5.31
C PRO A 161 -16.36 -6.22 5.85
N ALA A 162 -16.06 -7.28 5.12
CA ALA A 162 -16.15 -8.65 5.63
C ALA A 162 -15.01 -8.90 6.64
N GLY A 163 -15.28 -9.61 7.72
CA GLY A 163 -14.28 -9.98 8.71
C GLY A 163 -13.19 -10.89 8.12
N LEU A 164 -12.00 -10.82 8.69
CA LEU A 164 -10.90 -11.76 8.49
C LEU A 164 -10.44 -12.28 9.84
N GLU A 165 -9.69 -13.37 9.83
CA GLU A 165 -9.09 -13.91 11.06
C GLU A 165 -7.63 -13.43 11.19
N ALA A 166 -7.24 -13.05 12.41
CA ALA A 166 -5.87 -12.76 12.75
C ALA A 166 -5.05 -14.05 12.87
N ASP A 167 -3.75 -14.00 12.60
CA ASP A 167 -2.87 -15.10 12.93
C ASP A 167 -2.74 -15.22 14.45
N PRO A 168 -3.07 -16.40 15.04
CA PRO A 168 -3.06 -16.58 16.49
C PRO A 168 -1.69 -16.42 17.12
N SER A 169 -0.59 -16.57 16.35
CA SER A 169 0.78 -16.46 16.83
C SER A 169 1.21 -15.00 17.06
N TYR A 170 0.62 -14.04 16.34
CA TYR A 170 1.17 -12.67 16.25
C TYR A 170 0.21 -11.58 16.74
N TRP A 171 -1.09 -11.81 16.73
CA TRP A 171 -2.06 -10.73 16.94
C TRP A 171 -1.97 -10.05 18.32
N ARG A 172 -1.57 -10.79 19.38
CA ARG A 172 -1.47 -10.20 20.73
C ARG A 172 -0.36 -9.15 20.82
N SER A 173 0.80 -9.42 20.24
CA SER A 173 1.89 -8.45 20.15
C SER A 173 1.49 -7.27 19.28
N GLY A 174 0.79 -7.54 18.17
CA GLY A 174 0.23 -6.53 17.29
C GLY A 174 -0.81 -5.64 17.98
N GLU A 175 -1.69 -6.20 18.80
CA GLU A 175 -2.64 -5.47 19.64
C GLU A 175 -1.93 -4.54 20.61
N ALA A 176 -0.92 -5.06 21.31
CA ALA A 176 -0.13 -4.26 22.25
C ALA A 176 0.52 -3.05 21.57
N LEU A 177 1.12 -3.27 20.39
CA LEU A 177 1.72 -2.20 19.59
C LEU A 177 0.65 -1.22 19.09
N TYR A 178 -0.46 -1.71 18.57
CA TYR A 178 -1.54 -0.87 18.05
C TYR A 178 -2.13 0.06 19.12
N LEU A 179 -2.38 -0.47 20.32
CA LEU A 179 -3.01 0.27 21.41
C LEU A 179 -2.06 1.16 22.22
N ARG A 180 -0.76 0.80 22.30
CA ARG A 180 0.20 1.45 23.21
C ARG A 180 1.41 2.07 22.51
N GLY A 181 1.68 1.67 21.26
CA GLY A 181 2.92 2.05 20.58
C GLY A 181 4.15 1.37 21.18
N ASP A 182 5.32 1.90 20.84
CA ASP A 182 6.60 1.51 21.41
C ASP A 182 7.41 2.76 21.77
N ARG A 183 7.39 3.11 23.06
CA ARG A 183 8.05 4.32 23.57
C ARG A 183 9.58 4.25 23.46
N ALA A 184 10.15 3.06 23.52
CA ALA A 184 11.59 2.89 23.42
C ALA A 184 12.14 3.26 22.04
N HIS A 185 11.29 3.13 21.01
CA HIS A 185 11.62 3.44 19.62
C HIS A 185 10.84 4.62 19.06
N ASP A 186 10.21 5.44 19.91
CA ASP A 186 9.39 6.58 19.52
C ASP A 186 8.27 6.23 18.50
N VAL A 187 7.67 5.05 18.61
CA VAL A 187 6.52 4.63 17.81
C VAL A 187 5.25 5.00 18.55
N PRO A 188 4.43 5.94 18.01
CA PRO A 188 3.16 6.29 18.62
C PRO A 188 2.16 5.14 18.50
N ALA A 189 1.17 5.11 19.41
CA ALA A 189 0.06 4.16 19.32
C ALA A 189 -0.79 4.41 18.06
N CYS A 190 -1.00 3.37 17.26
CA CYS A 190 -1.75 3.46 16.01
C CYS A 190 -3.21 3.90 16.24
N VAL A 191 -3.75 3.51 17.40
CA VAL A 191 -5.12 3.86 17.84
C VAL A 191 -5.36 5.38 17.86
N ALA A 192 -4.33 6.19 18.10
CA ALA A 192 -4.46 7.64 18.21
C ALA A 192 -4.99 8.30 16.91
N CYS A 193 -4.61 7.74 15.76
CA CYS A 193 -5.04 8.25 14.45
C CYS A 193 -6.08 7.34 13.79
N HIS A 194 -5.89 6.01 13.88
CA HIS A 194 -6.74 5.05 13.18
C HIS A 194 -7.97 4.57 14.00
N GLY A 195 -8.10 5.04 15.24
CA GLY A 195 -9.23 4.74 16.13
C GLY A 195 -9.15 3.35 16.79
N PRO A 196 -9.97 3.12 17.83
CA PRO A 196 -9.87 1.93 18.69
C PRO A 196 -10.21 0.61 17.98
N VAL A 197 -11.02 0.68 16.95
CA VAL A 197 -11.42 -0.46 16.11
C VAL A 197 -10.96 -0.30 14.65
N GLY A 198 -9.95 0.51 14.40
CA GLY A 198 -9.36 0.66 13.08
C GLY A 198 -10.29 1.25 12.01
N ARG A 199 -11.31 2.01 12.40
CA ARG A 199 -12.21 2.67 11.43
C ARG A 199 -11.60 3.86 10.73
N GLY A 200 -10.47 4.36 11.23
CA GLY A 200 -9.85 5.59 10.76
C GLY A 200 -10.52 6.85 11.32
N ASN A 201 -10.04 7.99 10.83
CA ASN A 201 -10.68 9.29 11.03
C ASN A 201 -10.80 9.95 9.65
N PHE A 202 -11.99 9.92 9.08
CA PHE A 202 -12.22 10.32 7.70
C PHE A 202 -12.05 11.82 7.50
N ALA A 203 -12.46 12.62 8.49
CA ALA A 203 -12.27 14.07 8.43
C ALA A 203 -10.79 14.49 8.44
N ALA A 204 -9.93 13.72 9.12
CA ALA A 204 -8.49 13.95 9.13
C ALA A 204 -7.76 13.22 7.96
N GLY A 205 -8.47 12.47 7.13
CA GLY A 205 -7.90 11.69 6.03
C GLY A 205 -7.13 10.44 6.50
N TYR A 206 -7.33 10.00 7.76
CA TYR A 206 -6.72 8.76 8.26
C TYR A 206 -7.54 7.55 7.81
N PRO A 207 -6.93 6.61 7.07
CA PRO A 207 -7.65 5.47 6.51
C PRO A 207 -8.16 4.48 7.56
N ALA A 208 -9.23 3.77 7.19
CA ALA A 208 -9.63 2.56 7.89
C ALA A 208 -8.58 1.47 7.69
N LEU A 209 -8.29 0.74 8.78
CA LEU A 209 -7.33 -0.38 8.79
C LEU A 209 -8.02 -1.73 9.01
N ARG A 210 -9.17 -1.73 9.71
CA ARG A 210 -9.87 -2.97 10.11
C ARG A 210 -10.13 -3.90 8.94
N ALA A 211 -9.99 -5.20 9.19
CA ALA A 211 -10.20 -6.26 8.22
C ALA A 211 -9.38 -6.09 6.92
N GLN A 212 -8.25 -5.37 6.97
CA GLN A 212 -7.34 -5.28 5.83
C GLN A 212 -6.43 -6.52 5.77
N GLN A 213 -6.13 -6.98 4.58
CA GLN A 213 -5.23 -8.11 4.34
C GLN A 213 -3.85 -7.86 4.96
N SER A 214 -3.38 -8.77 5.82
CA SER A 214 -2.09 -8.62 6.53
C SER A 214 -0.91 -8.49 5.57
N VAL A 215 -0.89 -9.28 4.50
CA VAL A 215 0.17 -9.22 3.47
C VAL A 215 0.22 -7.82 2.83
N TYR A 216 -0.94 -7.25 2.52
CA TYR A 216 -1.00 -5.89 2.00
C TYR A 216 -0.54 -4.85 3.04
N VAL A 217 -0.92 -5.00 4.31
CA VAL A 217 -0.49 -4.10 5.39
C VAL A 217 1.03 -4.15 5.56
N VAL A 218 1.62 -5.35 5.62
CA VAL A 218 3.09 -5.54 5.68
C VAL A 218 3.77 -4.83 4.52
N LYS A 219 3.28 -5.07 3.29
CA LYS A 219 3.82 -4.39 2.11
C LYS A 219 3.74 -2.87 2.24
N GLN A 220 2.61 -2.32 2.68
CA GLN A 220 2.44 -0.87 2.76
C GLN A 220 3.31 -0.23 3.85
N LEU A 221 3.47 -0.88 5.00
CA LEU A 221 4.37 -0.39 6.04
C LEU A 221 5.84 -0.40 5.58
N ASN A 222 6.27 -1.44 4.87
CA ASN A 222 7.59 -1.48 4.25
C ASN A 222 7.76 -0.44 3.14
N ASP A 223 6.74 -0.23 2.29
CA ASP A 223 6.77 0.80 1.25
C ASP A 223 6.84 2.22 1.86
N TYR A 224 6.21 2.44 3.01
CA TYR A 224 6.37 3.69 3.76
C TYR A 224 7.77 3.80 4.35
N ALA A 225 8.25 2.79 5.06
CA ALA A 225 9.55 2.79 5.75
C ALA A 225 10.72 3.04 4.79
N SER A 226 10.67 2.46 3.59
CA SER A 226 11.69 2.62 2.56
C SER A 226 11.51 3.87 1.68
N GLY A 227 10.36 4.55 1.78
CA GLY A 227 10.00 5.65 0.87
C GLY A 227 9.52 5.21 -0.51
N ALA A 228 9.44 3.90 -0.79
CA ALA A 228 9.04 3.36 -2.09
C ALA A 228 7.56 3.60 -2.46
N ARG A 229 6.73 3.97 -1.47
CA ARG A 229 5.32 4.23 -1.73
C ARG A 229 5.09 5.41 -2.68
N TYR A 230 5.95 6.42 -2.65
CA TYR A 230 5.85 7.61 -3.47
C TYR A 230 7.10 7.81 -4.33
N THR A 231 6.89 8.06 -5.62
CA THR A 231 7.99 8.27 -6.59
C THR A 231 8.63 9.65 -6.49
N ALA A 232 7.97 10.59 -5.84
CA ALA A 232 8.49 11.94 -5.71
C ALA A 232 9.67 12.00 -4.74
N ALA A 233 10.70 12.75 -5.09
CA ALA A 233 11.85 13.00 -4.24
C ALA A 233 11.53 13.65 -2.88
N LYS A 234 10.24 13.96 -2.64
CA LYS A 234 9.75 14.56 -1.40
C LYS A 234 8.44 13.88 -0.98
N PRO A 235 8.50 12.81 -0.19
CA PRO A 235 7.28 12.17 0.37
C PRO A 235 6.36 13.16 1.10
N ALA A 236 6.94 14.17 1.74
CA ALA A 236 6.21 15.20 2.47
C ALA A 236 5.30 16.09 1.60
N THR A 237 5.58 16.21 0.30
CA THR A 237 4.76 17.01 -0.63
C THR A 237 3.69 16.19 -1.35
N ALA A 238 3.82 14.86 -1.35
CA ALA A 238 2.88 13.98 -2.03
C ALA A 238 1.56 13.81 -1.25
N SER A 239 1.66 13.67 0.06
CA SER A 239 0.53 13.51 0.98
C SER A 239 0.97 13.88 2.39
N ARG A 240 0.22 14.77 3.05
CA ARG A 240 0.49 15.16 4.45
C ARG A 240 0.53 13.95 5.38
N ASN A 241 -0.44 13.07 5.24
CA ASN A 241 -0.55 11.87 6.08
C ASN A 241 0.49 10.82 5.68
N GLY A 242 0.90 10.79 4.41
CA GLY A 242 1.97 9.95 3.91
C GLY A 242 3.32 10.23 4.56
N ALA A 243 3.66 11.50 4.78
CA ALA A 243 4.88 11.91 5.46
C ALA A 243 4.92 11.45 6.94
N MET A 244 3.78 11.54 7.64
CA MET A 244 3.67 11.03 9.00
C MET A 244 3.87 9.52 9.05
N MET A 245 3.22 8.79 8.14
CA MET A 245 3.35 7.32 8.08
C MET A 245 4.76 6.88 7.69
N PHE A 246 5.46 7.61 6.83
CA PHE A 246 6.88 7.37 6.55
C PHE A 246 7.73 7.43 7.83
N THR A 247 7.57 8.50 8.61
CA THR A 247 8.31 8.69 9.87
C THR A 247 8.01 7.59 10.90
N ILE A 248 6.75 7.15 10.99
CA ILE A 248 6.33 6.11 11.92
C ILE A 248 6.83 4.74 11.46
N ALA A 249 6.60 4.40 10.20
CA ALA A 249 6.95 3.09 9.66
C ALA A 249 8.45 2.82 9.65
N ALA A 250 9.28 3.85 9.43
CA ALA A 250 10.73 3.75 9.48
C ALA A 250 11.31 3.35 10.86
N ARG A 251 10.48 3.44 11.91
CA ARG A 251 10.85 3.07 13.29
C ARG A 251 10.38 1.67 13.69
N LEU A 252 9.58 1.02 12.85
CA LEU A 252 9.06 -0.31 13.11
C LEU A 252 10.07 -1.38 12.72
N SER A 253 10.25 -2.38 13.58
CA SER A 253 10.95 -3.60 13.19
C SER A 253 10.08 -4.47 12.26
N SER A 254 10.70 -5.38 11.54
CA SER A 254 9.98 -6.34 10.68
C SER A 254 9.01 -7.23 11.47
N GLU A 255 9.36 -7.56 12.72
CA GLU A 255 8.46 -8.30 13.63
C GLU A 255 7.25 -7.45 14.02
N GLN A 256 7.46 -6.20 14.41
CA GLN A 256 6.37 -5.28 14.73
C GLN A 256 5.44 -5.04 13.54
N ILE A 257 5.98 -4.94 12.33
CA ILE A 257 5.19 -4.82 11.09
C ILE A 257 4.33 -6.06 10.88
N ARG A 258 4.88 -7.26 11.00
CA ARG A 258 4.15 -8.52 10.88
C ARG A 258 3.04 -8.63 11.93
N ASP A 259 3.38 -8.35 13.18
CA ASP A 259 2.48 -8.53 14.32
C ASP A 259 1.28 -7.57 14.26
N VAL A 260 1.53 -6.28 13.99
CA VAL A 260 0.46 -5.29 13.86
C VAL A 260 -0.41 -5.54 12.62
N ALA A 261 0.17 -6.07 11.53
CA ALA A 261 -0.59 -6.44 10.34
C ALA A 261 -1.56 -7.60 10.62
N SER A 262 -1.13 -8.60 11.40
CA SER A 262 -2.01 -9.68 11.85
C SER A 262 -3.16 -9.16 12.70
N TYR A 263 -2.89 -8.29 13.68
CA TYR A 263 -3.93 -7.69 14.50
C TYR A 263 -4.94 -6.89 13.67
N ILE A 264 -4.45 -6.03 12.76
CA ILE A 264 -5.28 -5.23 11.85
C ILE A 264 -6.21 -6.13 11.01
N GLN A 265 -5.72 -7.25 10.51
CA GLN A 265 -6.53 -8.20 9.74
C GLN A 265 -7.71 -8.74 10.55
N GLY A 266 -7.53 -9.06 11.82
CA GLY A 266 -8.55 -9.59 12.70
C GLY A 266 -9.49 -8.54 13.31
N MET A 267 -9.25 -7.24 13.12
CA MET A 267 -10.10 -6.16 13.67
C MET A 267 -11.49 -6.16 13.01
N ARG A 268 -12.53 -6.01 13.82
CA ARG A 268 -13.93 -6.01 13.36
C ARG A 268 -14.69 -4.74 13.73
#